data_373d66c689972bbecdd1de7d18272447
#
_entry.id   373d66c689972bbecdd1de7d18272447
#
_cell.length_a   1.000
_cell.length_b   1.000
_cell.length_c   1.000
_cell.angle_alpha   90.00
_cell.angle_beta   90.00
_cell.angle_gamma   90.00
#
_symmetry.space_group_name_H-M   'P 1'
#
loop_
_entity.id
_entity.type
_entity.pdbx_description
1 polymer ?
#
loop_
_entity_poly.entity_id
_entity_poly.type
_entity_poly.pdbx_seq_one_letter_code
_entity_poly.pdbx_strand_id
1 'polypeptide(L)'
;MNYQSGFGNEFASEAIPGVLPVGQNSPQRVAHGLYAEQLSGTAFTAPRHANRRSWLYRIRPAAVHEPFRPLAHASFHNRFDEAPATPNQLRWDPWPLPETPTDFVDGLVTLAGNGGPAEQGGIGIHVYAANRSMQRRFFYDADGELLIVPQQGRLRLATELGVIEIEPQEIAVIPRGVRFRVDLPDGAADAHGSASATGAGGAGVARGYVCENFGALLRLPELGPIGSNCLANARDFLTPHAAYEDVEGAFELVAKFQGALWTAKIGHSPLDVVGWHGNYAPYKYDLRRFNTIGSISVDHPDPSIFTVLTSASDTPGTANVDFAIFPPRWLVAQHTFRPPWFHRNVASEFMGLITGVYDAKAEGFVPGGASLHNCMSAHGPDAATFEKASAADLSKPDAIGGTMAFMFETRKVIRPTQQALDAPQLQHDYYRCWQDIRKHFAP
;
A
#
# COMPACT_ATOMS: atom_id res chain seq x y z
N MET A 1 -6.19 -17.57 -10.47
CA MET A 1 -5.79 -16.62 -11.54
C MET A 1 -4.37 -16.90 -11.97
N ASN A 2 -4.05 -16.66 -13.22
CA ASN A 2 -2.69 -16.73 -13.72
C ASN A 2 -2.08 -15.32 -13.68
N TYR A 3 -0.80 -15.23 -13.29
CA TYR A 3 -0.04 -13.99 -13.22
C TYR A 3 1.28 -14.13 -13.96
N GLN A 4 1.83 -12.97 -14.35
CA GLN A 4 3.19 -12.86 -14.88
C GLN A 4 4.14 -12.55 -13.74
N SER A 5 5.20 -13.34 -13.58
CA SER A 5 6.18 -13.19 -12.51
C SER A 5 7.27 -12.19 -12.88
N GLY A 6 7.69 -11.36 -11.95
CA GLY A 6 8.81 -10.43 -12.08
C GLY A 6 8.49 -9.02 -11.63
N PHE A 7 9.51 -8.28 -11.22
CA PHE A 7 9.39 -6.87 -10.82
C PHE A 7 9.93 -5.96 -11.91
N GLY A 8 9.08 -5.09 -12.46
CA GLY A 8 9.49 -4.09 -13.43
C GLY A 8 10.00 -4.64 -14.76
N ASN A 9 9.65 -5.87 -15.10
CA ASN A 9 9.97 -6.49 -16.38
C ASN A 9 9.18 -5.84 -17.52
N GLU A 10 9.67 -6.00 -18.75
CA GLU A 10 8.86 -5.77 -19.96
C GLU A 10 7.93 -6.97 -20.11
N PHE A 11 6.68 -6.78 -19.74
CA PHE A 11 5.63 -7.79 -19.87
C PHE A 11 4.92 -7.65 -21.21
N ALA A 12 4.30 -8.73 -21.67
CA ALA A 12 3.39 -8.75 -22.79
C ALA A 12 2.23 -9.67 -22.48
N SER A 13 1.01 -9.20 -22.68
CA SER A 13 -0.20 -9.95 -22.36
C SER A 13 -1.34 -9.58 -23.30
N GLU A 14 -2.04 -10.58 -23.80
CA GLU A 14 -3.22 -10.40 -24.64
C GLU A 14 -4.35 -11.36 -24.22
N ALA A 15 -5.57 -10.84 -24.16
CA ALA A 15 -6.76 -11.64 -23.86
C ALA A 15 -7.31 -12.32 -25.13
N ILE A 16 -6.99 -11.77 -26.30
CA ILE A 16 -7.28 -12.35 -27.61
C ILE A 16 -5.98 -12.50 -28.37
N PRO A 17 -5.61 -13.69 -28.85
CA PRO A 17 -4.37 -13.91 -29.58
C PRO A 17 -4.24 -13.02 -30.82
N GLY A 18 -3.04 -12.43 -31.02
CA GLY A 18 -2.72 -11.59 -32.19
C GLY A 18 -3.14 -10.13 -32.08
N VAL A 19 -3.49 -9.68 -30.88
CA VAL A 19 -3.80 -8.26 -30.60
C VAL A 19 -2.55 -7.40 -30.58
N LEU A 20 -1.43 -7.93 -30.07
CA LEU A 20 -0.20 -7.18 -29.94
C LEU A 20 0.53 -7.02 -31.29
N PRO A 21 0.84 -5.78 -31.73
CA PRO A 21 1.61 -5.57 -32.95
C PRO A 21 3.04 -6.12 -32.82
N VAL A 22 3.56 -6.61 -33.92
CA VAL A 22 4.94 -7.11 -34.01
C VAL A 22 5.86 -6.03 -34.58
N GLY A 23 6.95 -5.73 -33.87
CA GLY A 23 8.00 -4.82 -34.33
C GLY A 23 7.64 -3.33 -34.33
N GLN A 24 6.46 -2.95 -33.88
CA GLN A 24 5.99 -1.55 -33.75
C GLN A 24 4.90 -1.45 -32.68
N ASN A 25 4.65 -0.23 -32.17
CA ASN A 25 3.64 0.01 -31.14
C ASN A 25 2.34 0.61 -31.66
N SER A 26 2.39 1.42 -32.70
CA SER A 26 1.24 2.16 -33.24
C SER A 26 1.10 1.96 -34.76
N PRO A 27 0.73 0.76 -35.22
CA PRO A 27 0.49 0.53 -36.63
C PRO A 27 -0.66 1.40 -37.13
N GLN A 28 -0.66 1.74 -38.42
CA GLN A 28 -1.73 2.52 -39.05
C GLN A 28 -3.11 1.89 -38.81
N ARG A 29 -3.17 0.57 -38.74
CA ARG A 29 -4.36 -0.21 -38.42
C ARG A 29 -4.01 -1.23 -37.37
N VAL A 30 -4.55 -1.06 -36.17
CA VAL A 30 -4.42 -2.01 -35.08
C VAL A 30 -5.34 -3.22 -35.34
N ALA A 31 -4.92 -4.40 -34.94
CA ALA A 31 -5.70 -5.62 -35.05
C ALA A 31 -7.08 -5.45 -34.39
N HIS A 32 -8.09 -6.11 -34.94
CA HIS A 32 -9.48 -6.08 -34.46
C HIS A 32 -10.12 -4.68 -34.39
N GLY A 33 -9.54 -3.66 -35.05
CA GLY A 33 -10.05 -2.28 -35.00
C GLY A 33 -9.83 -1.58 -33.66
N LEU A 34 -8.91 -2.08 -32.82
CA LEU A 34 -8.54 -1.49 -31.55
C LEU A 34 -7.78 -0.17 -31.72
N TYR A 35 -7.71 0.59 -30.65
CA TYR A 35 -6.89 1.81 -30.55
C TYR A 35 -5.62 1.53 -29.78
N ALA A 36 -4.48 2.00 -30.32
CA ALA A 36 -3.21 2.00 -29.60
C ALA A 36 -3.11 3.25 -28.70
N GLU A 37 -2.86 3.04 -27.43
CA GLU A 37 -2.72 4.11 -26.43
C GLU A 37 -1.46 3.88 -25.61
N GLN A 38 -0.69 4.93 -25.33
CA GLN A 38 0.45 4.83 -24.43
C GLN A 38 0.10 5.38 -23.05
N LEU A 39 0.30 4.58 -22.02
CA LEU A 39 0.29 5.02 -20.63
C LEU A 39 1.74 5.15 -20.15
N SER A 40 2.19 6.38 -19.88
CA SER A 40 3.56 6.67 -19.45
C SER A 40 3.58 7.21 -18.02
N GLY A 41 4.27 6.50 -17.13
CA GLY A 41 4.40 6.86 -15.72
C GLY A 41 5.60 7.75 -15.41
N THR A 42 6.58 7.86 -16.32
CA THR A 42 7.85 8.56 -16.04
C THR A 42 8.37 9.40 -17.19
N ALA A 43 7.54 9.69 -18.20
CA ALA A 43 7.97 10.53 -19.34
C ALA A 43 8.53 11.86 -18.85
N PHE A 44 9.77 12.18 -19.25
CA PHE A 44 10.52 13.40 -18.87
C PHE A 44 10.78 13.60 -17.37
N THR A 45 10.39 12.65 -16.51
CA THR A 45 10.53 12.75 -15.05
C THR A 45 11.52 11.72 -14.48
N ALA A 46 12.08 10.85 -15.31
CA ALA A 46 13.08 9.86 -14.94
C ALA A 46 14.17 9.74 -16.02
N PRO A 47 15.36 9.24 -15.68
CA PRO A 47 16.39 8.89 -16.68
C PRO A 47 15.85 7.86 -17.69
N ARG A 48 16.34 7.90 -18.93
CA ARG A 48 15.84 7.02 -20.01
C ARG A 48 15.87 5.54 -19.68
N HIS A 49 16.91 5.07 -18.99
CA HIS A 49 17.05 3.66 -18.59
C HIS A 49 16.07 3.24 -17.48
N ALA A 50 15.50 4.21 -16.77
CA ALA A 50 14.49 4.00 -15.73
C ALA A 50 13.07 4.34 -16.20
N ASN A 51 12.88 4.58 -17.51
CA ASN A 51 11.57 4.95 -18.05
C ASN A 51 10.56 3.80 -17.91
N ARG A 52 9.37 4.14 -17.42
CA ARG A 52 8.24 3.23 -17.24
C ARG A 52 7.07 3.68 -18.09
N ARG A 53 6.62 2.79 -18.96
CA ARG A 53 5.47 3.00 -19.84
C ARG A 53 4.87 1.66 -20.23
N SER A 54 3.59 1.67 -20.65
CA SER A 54 2.94 0.54 -21.30
C SER A 54 2.15 1.00 -22.51
N TRP A 55 2.08 0.16 -23.53
CA TRP A 55 1.22 0.31 -24.69
C TRP A 55 -0.02 -0.55 -24.48
N LEU A 56 -1.18 0.09 -24.64
CA LEU A 56 -2.50 -0.48 -24.42
C LEU A 56 -3.22 -0.57 -25.77
N TYR A 57 -3.81 -1.72 -26.05
CA TYR A 57 -4.62 -1.94 -27.22
C TYR A 57 -6.04 -2.16 -26.76
N ARG A 58 -6.89 -1.12 -26.93
CA ARG A 58 -8.16 -1.02 -26.25
C ARG A 58 -9.32 -0.73 -27.21
N ILE A 59 -10.53 -1.03 -26.77
CA ILE A 59 -11.74 -0.90 -27.57
C ILE A 59 -12.07 0.56 -27.81
N ARG A 60 -11.90 1.43 -26.83
CA ARG A 60 -12.12 2.89 -26.91
C ARG A 60 -10.99 3.66 -26.25
N PRO A 61 -10.51 4.76 -26.84
CA PRO A 61 -9.47 5.58 -26.21
C PRO A 61 -9.90 6.10 -24.83
N ALA A 62 -8.96 6.22 -23.92
CA ALA A 62 -9.18 6.75 -22.56
C ALA A 62 -9.82 8.16 -22.54
N ALA A 63 -9.67 8.92 -23.63
CA ALA A 63 -10.25 10.25 -23.77
C ALA A 63 -11.79 10.26 -23.96
N VAL A 64 -12.42 9.11 -24.14
CA VAL A 64 -13.87 9.01 -24.40
C VAL A 64 -14.65 9.04 -23.08
N HIS A 65 -14.84 10.22 -22.54
CA HIS A 65 -15.67 10.50 -21.36
C HIS A 65 -16.19 11.94 -21.40
N GLU A 66 -17.23 12.27 -20.62
CA GLU A 66 -17.66 13.67 -20.43
C GLU A 66 -16.63 14.46 -19.63
N PRO A 67 -16.70 15.81 -19.65
CA PRO A 67 -15.85 16.65 -18.81
C PRO A 67 -16.00 16.34 -17.31
N PHE A 68 -14.87 16.34 -16.59
CA PHE A 68 -14.85 16.17 -15.14
C PHE A 68 -15.51 17.34 -14.42
N ARG A 69 -16.20 17.02 -13.33
CA ARG A 69 -16.80 17.95 -12.38
C ARG A 69 -16.32 17.63 -10.97
N PRO A 70 -16.20 18.62 -10.07
CA PRO A 70 -15.84 18.34 -8.68
C PRO A 70 -16.78 17.32 -8.03
N LEU A 71 -16.21 16.36 -7.31
CA LEU A 71 -16.92 15.41 -6.48
C LEU A 71 -16.57 15.69 -5.02
N ALA A 72 -17.57 16.08 -4.22
CA ALA A 72 -17.35 16.35 -2.80
C ALA A 72 -17.03 15.05 -2.05
N HIS A 73 -15.94 15.06 -1.33
CA HIS A 73 -15.55 13.97 -0.40
C HIS A 73 -14.88 14.59 0.83
N ALA A 74 -15.49 14.41 1.99
CA ALA A 74 -15.04 15.08 3.21
C ALA A 74 -13.74 14.51 3.77
N SER A 75 -13.51 13.20 3.59
CA SER A 75 -12.49 12.44 4.31
C SER A 75 -11.28 12.02 3.46
N PHE A 76 -11.38 12.04 2.13
CA PHE A 76 -10.30 11.63 1.23
C PHE A 76 -9.74 12.84 0.46
N HIS A 77 -8.62 13.38 0.93
CA HIS A 77 -8.02 14.62 0.44
C HIS A 77 -6.54 14.74 0.85
N ASN A 78 -5.83 15.74 0.30
CA ASN A 78 -4.40 15.99 0.62
C ASN A 78 -4.21 17.32 1.41
N ARG A 79 -5.16 17.68 2.26
CA ARG A 79 -5.06 18.89 3.11
C ARG A 79 -4.29 18.57 4.39
N PHE A 80 -2.95 18.61 4.31
CA PHE A 80 -2.06 18.28 5.44
C PHE A 80 -1.64 19.52 6.25
N ASP A 81 -2.21 20.69 5.96
CA ASP A 81 -1.96 21.96 6.65
C ASP A 81 -3.10 22.40 7.57
N GLU A 82 -4.18 21.62 7.66
CA GLU A 82 -5.34 21.92 8.52
C GLU A 82 -5.01 21.87 10.02
N ALA A 83 -4.06 21.02 10.41
CA ALA A 83 -3.62 20.88 11.79
C ALA A 83 -2.09 21.02 11.90
N PRO A 84 -1.58 21.54 13.02
CA PRO A 84 -0.13 21.57 13.24
C PRO A 84 0.41 20.15 13.42
N ALA A 85 1.63 19.90 12.91
CA ALA A 85 2.35 18.70 13.26
C ALA A 85 2.64 18.68 14.77
N THR A 86 2.58 17.49 15.38
CA THR A 86 2.85 17.32 16.81
C THR A 86 4.10 16.47 17.04
N PRO A 87 4.90 16.76 18.08
CA PRO A 87 5.99 15.90 18.54
C PRO A 87 5.50 14.73 19.39
N ASN A 88 4.20 14.66 19.69
CA ASN A 88 3.64 13.57 20.48
C ASN A 88 3.58 12.28 19.67
N GLN A 89 3.74 11.15 20.35
CA GLN A 89 3.42 9.84 19.79
C GLN A 89 1.91 9.75 19.65
N LEU A 90 1.44 9.34 18.47
CA LEU A 90 0.02 9.13 18.19
C LEU A 90 -0.25 7.65 17.95
N ARG A 91 -1.43 7.18 18.38
CA ARG A 91 -1.90 5.82 18.10
C ARG A 91 -3.42 5.83 17.96
N TRP A 92 -3.90 5.10 16.94
CA TRP A 92 -5.32 4.95 16.67
C TRP A 92 -5.74 3.50 16.76
N ASP A 93 -6.91 3.27 17.34
CA ASP A 93 -7.64 2.03 17.23
C ASP A 93 -8.09 1.77 15.77
N PRO A 94 -8.47 0.54 15.43
CA PRO A 94 -8.93 0.21 14.10
C PRO A 94 -10.08 1.10 13.65
N TRP A 95 -10.01 1.58 12.39
CA TRP A 95 -11.12 2.33 11.79
C TRP A 95 -12.35 1.44 11.69
N PRO A 96 -13.55 1.92 12.11
CA PRO A 96 -14.74 1.11 12.15
C PRO A 96 -15.19 0.67 10.75
N LEU A 97 -15.76 -0.52 10.65
CA LEU A 97 -16.45 -0.95 9.45
C LEU A 97 -17.73 -0.14 9.27
N PRO A 98 -18.09 0.26 8.04
CA PRO A 98 -19.27 1.06 7.79
C PRO A 98 -20.57 0.28 8.04
N GLU A 99 -21.56 0.94 8.64
CA GLU A 99 -22.91 0.40 8.84
C GLU A 99 -23.80 0.61 7.59
N THR A 100 -23.51 1.63 6.81
CA THR A 100 -24.21 1.91 5.55
C THR A 100 -23.43 1.39 4.34
N PRO A 101 -24.10 1.11 3.20
CA PRO A 101 -23.40 0.66 1.99
C PRO A 101 -22.33 1.65 1.53
N THR A 102 -21.07 1.25 1.68
CA THR A 102 -19.88 2.08 1.43
C THR A 102 -18.90 1.31 0.56
N ASP A 103 -18.55 1.85 -0.59
CA ASP A 103 -17.53 1.27 -1.47
C ASP A 103 -16.11 1.73 -1.09
N PHE A 104 -15.11 1.24 -1.80
CA PHE A 104 -13.70 1.52 -1.51
C PHE A 104 -13.38 3.02 -1.53
N VAL A 105 -13.89 3.78 -2.53
CA VAL A 105 -13.62 5.21 -2.65
C VAL A 105 -14.31 6.00 -1.54
N ASP A 106 -15.59 5.71 -1.30
CA ASP A 106 -16.37 6.38 -0.26
C ASP A 106 -15.87 6.04 1.14
N GLY A 107 -15.23 4.87 1.32
CA GLY A 107 -14.65 4.39 2.57
C GLY A 107 -13.22 4.84 2.85
N LEU A 108 -12.59 5.60 1.95
CA LEU A 108 -11.25 6.14 2.17
C LEU A 108 -11.27 7.33 3.13
N VAL A 109 -10.40 7.29 4.13
CA VAL A 109 -10.18 8.35 5.11
C VAL A 109 -8.70 8.67 5.20
N THR A 110 -8.34 9.91 4.96
CA THR A 110 -6.96 10.40 5.08
C THR A 110 -6.61 10.62 6.54
N LEU A 111 -5.65 9.86 7.06
CA LEU A 111 -5.17 10.03 8.43
C LEU A 111 -4.08 11.10 8.51
N ALA A 112 -3.13 11.06 7.58
CA ALA A 112 -1.95 11.92 7.66
C ALA A 112 -1.25 12.01 6.30
N GLY A 113 -0.25 12.88 6.19
CA GLY A 113 0.61 12.96 5.02
C GLY A 113 1.62 14.10 5.07
N ASN A 114 2.33 14.26 3.99
CA ASN A 114 3.27 15.36 3.77
C ASN A 114 3.52 15.60 2.28
N GLY A 115 4.05 16.75 1.94
CA GLY A 115 4.29 17.12 0.55
C GLY A 115 3.01 17.16 -0.27
N GLY A 116 3.09 16.85 -1.54
CA GLY A 116 1.92 16.85 -2.42
C GLY A 116 2.24 16.49 -3.86
N PRO A 117 1.18 16.25 -4.67
CA PRO A 117 1.34 15.87 -6.07
C PRO A 117 1.96 16.97 -6.94
N ALA A 118 1.76 18.25 -6.60
CA ALA A 118 2.35 19.38 -7.33
C ALA A 118 3.88 19.42 -7.19
N GLU A 119 4.40 19.07 -6.01
CA GLU A 119 5.82 18.99 -5.70
C GLU A 119 6.43 17.65 -6.15
N GLN A 120 5.62 16.70 -6.58
CA GLN A 120 6.03 15.33 -6.92
C GLN A 120 6.89 14.69 -5.82
N GLY A 121 6.48 14.87 -4.57
CA GLY A 121 7.19 14.36 -3.41
C GLY A 121 6.36 14.38 -2.14
N GLY A 122 6.60 13.39 -1.29
CA GLY A 122 5.80 13.15 -0.09
C GLY A 122 4.81 12.00 -0.27
N ILE A 123 3.94 11.84 0.70
CA ILE A 123 2.96 10.75 0.78
C ILE A 123 1.63 11.20 1.38
N GLY A 124 0.54 10.57 0.95
CA GLY A 124 -0.72 10.52 1.68
C GLY A 124 -0.89 9.16 2.35
N ILE A 125 -1.39 9.16 3.58
CA ILE A 125 -1.66 7.94 4.34
C ILE A 125 -3.15 7.88 4.64
N HIS A 126 -3.78 6.83 4.15
CA HIS A 126 -5.21 6.63 4.25
C HIS A 126 -5.53 5.27 4.87
N VAL A 127 -6.67 5.17 5.50
CA VAL A 127 -7.34 3.91 5.80
C VAL A 127 -8.55 3.77 4.92
N TYR A 128 -8.94 2.55 4.60
CA TYR A 128 -10.21 2.27 3.95
C TYR A 128 -11.02 1.28 4.76
N ALA A 129 -12.34 1.46 4.72
CA ALA A 129 -13.30 0.50 5.26
C ALA A 129 -14.50 0.44 4.30
N ALA A 130 -14.78 -0.74 3.76
CA ALA A 130 -15.80 -0.94 2.74
C ALA A 130 -16.65 -2.18 3.05
N ASN A 131 -17.94 -2.13 2.71
CA ASN A 131 -18.87 -3.24 2.82
C ASN A 131 -19.69 -3.46 1.55
N ARG A 132 -19.31 -2.79 0.45
CA ARG A 132 -19.94 -2.89 -0.86
C ARG A 132 -18.89 -2.81 -1.96
N SER A 133 -19.03 -3.65 -2.98
CA SER A 133 -18.25 -3.53 -4.23
C SER A 133 -18.58 -2.24 -4.97
N MET A 134 -17.62 -1.68 -5.68
CA MET A 134 -17.84 -0.57 -6.59
C MET A 134 -18.70 -1.05 -7.77
N GLN A 135 -19.91 -0.49 -7.90
CA GLN A 135 -20.84 -0.86 -8.96
C GLN A 135 -20.97 0.28 -9.96
N ARG A 136 -20.69 -0.01 -11.25
CA ARG A 136 -20.77 0.99 -12.35
C ARG A 136 -19.93 2.25 -12.08
N ARG A 137 -18.90 2.13 -11.27
CA ARG A 137 -17.98 3.17 -10.82
C ARG A 137 -16.56 2.68 -10.94
N PHE A 138 -15.69 3.52 -11.49
CA PHE A 138 -14.27 3.26 -11.65
C PHE A 138 -13.49 4.40 -11.03
N PHE A 139 -12.27 4.12 -10.61
CA PHE A 139 -11.40 5.10 -9.99
C PHE A 139 -10.00 5.05 -10.61
N TYR A 140 -9.33 6.19 -10.66
CA TYR A 140 -7.89 6.28 -10.83
C TYR A 140 -7.32 7.44 -10.03
N ASP A 141 -6.07 7.29 -9.62
CA ASP A 141 -5.32 8.34 -8.95
C ASP A 141 -4.36 8.99 -9.95
N ALA A 142 -4.49 10.29 -10.19
CA ALA A 142 -3.58 11.06 -11.02
C ALA A 142 -2.46 11.71 -10.21
N ASP A 143 -2.56 11.71 -8.89
CA ASP A 143 -1.63 12.35 -7.96
C ASP A 143 -0.46 11.45 -7.59
N GLY A 144 -0.71 10.17 -7.36
CA GLY A 144 0.28 9.22 -6.91
C GLY A 144 0.02 7.78 -7.36
N GLU A 145 0.94 6.88 -7.03
CA GLU A 145 0.67 5.45 -7.05
C GLU A 145 0.15 5.01 -5.68
N LEU A 146 -0.76 4.03 -5.66
CA LEU A 146 -1.40 3.54 -4.46
C LEU A 146 -0.78 2.20 -4.05
N LEU A 147 -0.12 2.16 -2.89
CA LEU A 147 0.26 0.93 -2.20
C LEU A 147 -0.87 0.55 -1.25
N ILE A 148 -1.59 -0.53 -1.56
CA ILE A 148 -2.76 -1.02 -0.81
C ILE A 148 -2.33 -2.18 0.08
N VAL A 149 -2.63 -2.09 1.39
CA VAL A 149 -2.28 -3.08 2.41
C VAL A 149 -3.56 -3.56 3.09
N PRO A 150 -4.17 -4.68 2.66
CA PRO A 150 -5.33 -5.26 3.33
C PRO A 150 -5.01 -5.71 4.75
N GLN A 151 -5.94 -5.41 5.67
CA GLN A 151 -5.90 -5.90 7.04
C GLN A 151 -7.03 -6.90 7.31
N GLN A 152 -8.21 -6.68 6.72
CA GLN A 152 -9.38 -7.53 6.86
C GLN A 152 -10.10 -7.64 5.52
N GLY A 153 -10.57 -8.85 5.19
CA GLY A 153 -11.25 -9.14 3.93
C GLY A 153 -10.33 -9.18 2.73
N ARG A 154 -10.82 -9.72 1.64
CA ARG A 154 -10.12 -9.78 0.34
C ARG A 154 -10.60 -8.66 -0.57
N LEU A 155 -9.70 -8.15 -1.40
CA LEU A 155 -10.02 -7.22 -2.48
C LEU A 155 -9.75 -7.88 -3.83
N ARG A 156 -10.66 -7.71 -4.76
CA ARG A 156 -10.45 -7.96 -6.17
C ARG A 156 -10.34 -6.62 -6.88
N LEU A 157 -9.14 -6.31 -7.34
CA LEU A 157 -8.81 -5.08 -8.06
C LEU A 157 -8.91 -5.37 -9.55
N ALA A 158 -10.06 -5.08 -10.15
CA ALA A 158 -10.24 -5.17 -11.59
C ALA A 158 -9.68 -3.90 -12.24
N THR A 159 -8.49 -4.01 -12.83
CA THR A 159 -7.79 -2.89 -13.49
C THR A 159 -7.92 -2.99 -15.00
N GLU A 160 -7.67 -1.90 -15.72
CA GLU A 160 -7.66 -1.91 -17.19
C GLU A 160 -6.54 -2.80 -17.79
N LEU A 161 -5.52 -3.19 -16.99
CA LEU A 161 -4.46 -4.11 -17.41
C LEU A 161 -4.71 -5.57 -17.00
N GLY A 162 -5.79 -5.85 -16.28
CA GLY A 162 -6.16 -7.17 -15.78
C GLY A 162 -6.54 -7.17 -14.31
N VAL A 163 -6.75 -8.34 -13.73
CA VAL A 163 -7.33 -8.51 -12.41
C VAL A 163 -6.29 -8.97 -11.40
N ILE A 164 -6.24 -8.32 -10.25
CA ILE A 164 -5.42 -8.69 -9.09
C ILE A 164 -6.34 -9.01 -7.90
N GLU A 165 -6.11 -10.11 -7.22
CA GLU A 165 -6.72 -10.42 -5.93
C GLU A 165 -5.67 -10.34 -4.83
N ILE A 166 -6.02 -9.66 -3.74
CA ILE A 166 -5.17 -9.53 -2.55
C ILE A 166 -5.97 -9.81 -1.28
N GLU A 167 -5.28 -10.38 -0.30
CA GLU A 167 -5.79 -10.70 1.02
C GLU A 167 -4.87 -10.13 2.12
N PRO A 168 -5.24 -10.15 3.40
CA PRO A 168 -4.33 -9.78 4.48
C PRO A 168 -2.98 -10.49 4.38
N GLN A 169 -1.88 -9.76 4.58
CA GLN A 169 -0.49 -10.16 4.36
C GLN A 169 -0.05 -10.20 2.88
N GLU A 170 -0.87 -9.70 1.97
CA GLU A 170 -0.47 -9.35 0.60
C GLU A 170 -0.58 -7.84 0.40
N ILE A 171 0.13 -7.32 -0.58
CA ILE A 171 0.01 -5.91 -1.02
C ILE A 171 -0.27 -5.85 -2.52
N ALA A 172 -0.90 -4.75 -2.94
CA ALA A 172 -0.91 -4.37 -4.35
C ALA A 172 -0.44 -2.94 -4.52
N VAL A 173 0.23 -2.69 -5.63
CA VAL A 173 0.54 -1.34 -6.09
C VAL A 173 -0.21 -1.07 -7.39
N ILE A 174 -1.02 -0.03 -7.37
CA ILE A 174 -1.72 0.49 -8.55
C ILE A 174 -0.99 1.74 -9.01
N PRO A 175 -0.34 1.72 -10.18
CA PRO A 175 0.39 2.88 -10.69
C PRO A 175 -0.53 4.07 -10.98
N ARG A 176 0.04 5.27 -10.91
CA ARG A 176 -0.64 6.54 -11.22
C ARG A 176 -1.35 6.47 -12.59
N GLY A 177 -2.62 6.84 -12.63
CA GLY A 177 -3.42 6.89 -13.85
C GLY A 177 -4.07 5.58 -14.29
N VAL A 178 -3.71 4.44 -13.70
CA VAL A 178 -4.35 3.15 -14.00
C VAL A 178 -5.78 3.15 -13.46
N ARG A 179 -6.74 2.88 -14.34
CA ARG A 179 -8.16 2.79 -14.00
C ARG A 179 -8.50 1.44 -13.39
N PHE A 180 -9.28 1.45 -12.32
CA PHE A 180 -9.68 0.21 -11.65
C PHE A 180 -11.02 0.31 -10.92
N ARG A 181 -11.55 -0.83 -10.57
CA ARG A 181 -12.70 -1.05 -9.71
C ARG A 181 -12.32 -2.02 -8.61
N VAL A 182 -12.84 -1.81 -7.41
CA VAL A 182 -12.65 -2.70 -6.27
C VAL A 182 -13.93 -3.50 -6.03
N ASP A 183 -13.82 -4.81 -6.11
CA ASP A 183 -14.89 -5.76 -5.76
C ASP A 183 -14.52 -6.47 -4.43
N LEU A 184 -15.54 -6.78 -3.63
CA LEU A 184 -15.42 -7.51 -2.36
C LEU A 184 -15.91 -8.95 -2.57
N PRO A 185 -15.01 -9.92 -2.89
CA PRO A 185 -15.43 -11.27 -3.29
C PRO A 185 -16.07 -12.09 -2.17
N ASP A 186 -15.78 -11.78 -0.89
CA ASP A 186 -16.29 -12.55 0.24
C ASP A 186 -17.78 -12.30 0.56
N GLY A 187 -18.44 -11.38 -0.14
CA GLY A 187 -19.85 -11.02 0.06
C GLY A 187 -20.81 -11.44 -1.04
N ALA A 188 -20.33 -11.95 -2.15
CA ALA A 188 -21.15 -12.48 -3.20
C ALA A 188 -21.18 -14.02 -3.11
N ALA A 189 -22.35 -14.63 -3.05
CA ALA A 189 -22.50 -15.99 -3.57
C ALA A 189 -22.08 -15.90 -5.05
N ASP A 190 -20.93 -16.51 -5.40
CA ASP A 190 -20.47 -16.58 -6.77
C ASP A 190 -21.61 -17.08 -7.64
N ALA A 191 -21.88 -16.40 -8.77
CA ALA A 191 -22.89 -16.81 -9.76
C ALA A 191 -22.65 -18.24 -10.30
N HIS A 192 -21.67 -18.97 -9.78
CA HIS A 192 -21.28 -20.34 -10.10
C HIS A 192 -21.17 -21.29 -8.90
N GLY A 193 -21.83 -21.00 -7.76
CA GLY A 193 -22.18 -22.02 -6.78
C GLY A 193 -21.04 -22.72 -6.02
N SER A 194 -19.86 -22.16 -5.91
CA SER A 194 -18.78 -22.67 -5.06
C SER A 194 -18.67 -21.86 -3.77
N ALA A 195 -19.40 -22.28 -2.75
CA ALA A 195 -19.24 -21.80 -1.38
C ALA A 195 -17.89 -22.26 -0.82
N SER A 196 -16.97 -21.36 -0.57
CA SER A 196 -15.80 -21.62 0.25
C SER A 196 -16.24 -21.88 1.69
N ALA A 197 -16.04 -23.11 2.16
CA ALA A 197 -16.42 -23.57 3.48
C ALA A 197 -15.42 -23.07 4.54
N THR A 198 -15.53 -21.80 4.95
CA THR A 198 -15.04 -21.34 6.25
C THR A 198 -15.97 -20.22 6.76
N GLY A 199 -16.82 -20.59 7.65
CA GLY A 199 -17.78 -19.93 8.51
C GLY A 199 -17.93 -18.41 8.54
N ALA A 200 -19.19 -18.03 8.46
CA ALA A 200 -19.85 -16.74 8.60
C ALA A 200 -20.15 -16.03 7.26
N GLY A 201 -21.28 -16.38 6.64
CA GLY A 201 -21.88 -15.66 5.53
C GLY A 201 -22.37 -14.26 5.96
N GLY A 202 -21.49 -13.26 5.95
CA GLY A 202 -21.82 -11.85 6.04
C GLY A 202 -21.49 -11.17 4.71
N ALA A 203 -22.16 -10.05 4.42
CA ALA A 203 -21.78 -9.20 3.30
C ALA A 203 -20.27 -8.97 3.34
N GLY A 204 -19.57 -9.07 2.20
CA GLY A 204 -18.12 -8.91 2.13
C GLY A 204 -17.72 -7.56 2.74
N VAL A 205 -16.85 -7.60 3.71
CA VAL A 205 -16.31 -6.41 4.36
C VAL A 205 -14.80 -6.39 4.17
N ALA A 206 -14.26 -5.21 3.96
CA ALA A 206 -12.82 -5.05 3.83
C ALA A 206 -12.35 -3.79 4.56
N ARG A 207 -11.18 -3.87 5.18
CA ARG A 207 -10.49 -2.77 5.83
C ARG A 207 -9.00 -2.91 5.63
N GLY A 208 -8.30 -1.80 5.55
CA GLY A 208 -6.84 -1.77 5.43
C GLY A 208 -6.31 -0.36 5.28
N TYR A 209 -5.11 -0.28 4.73
CA TYR A 209 -4.35 0.96 4.63
C TYR A 209 -3.95 1.22 3.19
N VAL A 210 -3.75 2.49 2.87
CA VAL A 210 -3.25 2.92 1.57
C VAL A 210 -2.17 3.97 1.79
N CYS A 211 -1.00 3.75 1.21
CA CYS A 211 0.00 4.80 1.02
C CYS A 211 -0.11 5.32 -0.41
N GLU A 212 -0.43 6.60 -0.55
CA GLU A 212 -0.39 7.33 -1.82
C GLU A 212 0.99 7.96 -1.95
N ASN A 213 1.79 7.48 -2.89
CA ASN A 213 3.15 7.95 -3.11
C ASN A 213 3.17 9.01 -4.21
N PHE A 214 3.45 10.26 -3.85
CA PHE A 214 3.55 11.38 -4.80
C PHE A 214 4.91 11.47 -5.50
N GLY A 215 5.91 10.75 -4.98
CA GLY A 215 7.29 10.78 -5.46
C GLY A 215 7.57 9.87 -6.64
N ALA A 216 8.82 9.46 -6.76
CA ALA A 216 9.24 8.47 -7.73
C ALA A 216 8.54 7.13 -7.48
N LEU A 217 8.39 6.34 -8.55
CA LEU A 217 7.76 5.03 -8.47
C LEU A 217 8.46 4.13 -7.46
N LEU A 218 7.69 3.34 -6.73
CA LEU A 218 8.19 2.30 -5.85
C LEU A 218 9.05 1.30 -6.64
N ARG A 219 10.17 0.94 -6.05
CA ARG A 219 11.15 0.01 -6.60
C ARG A 219 11.67 -0.92 -5.52
N LEU A 220 12.34 -1.99 -5.93
CA LEU A 220 13.09 -2.81 -4.98
C LEU A 220 14.24 -1.99 -4.39
N PRO A 221 14.52 -2.15 -3.08
CA PRO A 221 15.67 -1.53 -2.45
C PRO A 221 16.97 -2.11 -3.03
N GLU A 222 18.08 -1.44 -2.78
CA GLU A 222 19.40 -1.94 -3.14
C GLU A 222 19.74 -3.21 -2.35
N LEU A 223 20.36 -4.18 -3.02
CA LEU A 223 20.64 -5.50 -2.42
C LEU A 223 21.69 -5.44 -1.30
N GLY A 224 22.59 -4.46 -1.35
CA GLY A 224 23.61 -4.27 -0.33
C GLY A 224 24.50 -5.51 -0.10
N PRO A 225 25.09 -5.63 1.09
CA PRO A 225 25.98 -6.76 1.43
C PRO A 225 25.24 -8.08 1.68
N ILE A 226 23.90 -8.09 1.71
CA ILE A 226 23.10 -9.25 2.05
C ILE A 226 22.99 -10.23 0.88
N GLY A 227 23.08 -9.73 -0.35
CA GLY A 227 23.04 -10.54 -1.57
C GLY A 227 21.64 -10.70 -2.16
N SER A 228 21.57 -11.45 -3.25
CA SER A 228 20.43 -11.49 -4.16
C SER A 228 19.17 -12.20 -3.64
N ASN A 229 19.28 -13.01 -2.61
CA ASN A 229 18.16 -13.80 -2.06
C ASN A 229 17.58 -13.20 -0.76
N CYS A 230 18.09 -12.06 -0.32
CA CYS A 230 17.59 -11.37 0.85
C CYS A 230 16.56 -10.32 0.44
N LEU A 231 15.73 -9.90 1.39
CA LEU A 231 14.63 -8.96 1.17
C LEU A 231 13.57 -9.54 0.21
N ALA A 232 12.77 -8.68 -0.42
CA ALA A 232 11.77 -9.11 -1.39
C ALA A 232 12.44 -9.55 -2.71
N ASN A 233 12.15 -10.77 -3.15
CA ASN A 233 12.70 -11.28 -4.40
C ASN A 233 11.85 -10.82 -5.59
N ALA A 234 12.47 -10.28 -6.65
CA ALA A 234 11.79 -9.79 -7.84
C ALA A 234 10.83 -10.82 -8.47
N ARG A 235 11.17 -12.13 -8.45
CA ARG A 235 10.34 -13.20 -9.02
C ARG A 235 9.01 -13.41 -8.29
N ASP A 236 8.87 -12.95 -7.06
CA ASP A 236 7.67 -13.16 -6.23
C ASP A 236 6.65 -12.02 -6.39
N PHE A 237 6.99 -10.98 -7.16
CA PHE A 237 6.05 -9.96 -7.60
C PHE A 237 5.26 -10.46 -8.81
N LEU A 238 3.96 -10.24 -8.78
CA LEU A 238 3.02 -10.80 -9.74
C LEU A 238 2.20 -9.68 -10.41
N THR A 239 2.26 -9.65 -11.74
CA THR A 239 1.53 -8.71 -12.60
C THR A 239 0.39 -9.43 -13.30
N PRO A 240 -0.80 -8.84 -13.49
CA PRO A 240 -1.95 -9.53 -14.05
C PRO A 240 -1.78 -9.81 -15.55
N HIS A 241 -2.48 -10.83 -16.05
CA HIS A 241 -2.71 -10.99 -17.48
C HIS A 241 -3.85 -10.08 -17.94
N ALA A 242 -3.80 -9.66 -19.20
CA ALA A 242 -4.85 -8.87 -19.83
C ALA A 242 -6.22 -9.56 -19.66
N ALA A 243 -7.20 -8.78 -19.23
CA ALA A 243 -8.59 -9.16 -19.14
C ALA A 243 -9.43 -7.91 -19.41
N TYR A 244 -10.42 -8.02 -20.28
CA TYR A 244 -11.18 -6.86 -20.73
C TYR A 244 -12.69 -7.02 -20.54
N GLU A 245 -13.36 -5.89 -20.47
CA GLU A 245 -14.81 -5.77 -20.47
C GLU A 245 -15.25 -4.99 -21.72
N ASP A 246 -16.08 -5.59 -22.57
CA ASP A 246 -16.76 -4.89 -23.66
C ASP A 246 -18.22 -4.66 -23.25
N VAL A 247 -18.42 -3.69 -22.35
CA VAL A 247 -19.73 -3.40 -21.75
C VAL A 247 -20.08 -1.94 -21.94
N GLU A 248 -21.20 -1.69 -22.61
CA GLU A 248 -21.79 -0.36 -22.74
C GLU A 248 -22.78 -0.07 -21.61
N GLY A 249 -22.94 1.19 -21.27
CA GLY A 249 -23.88 1.63 -20.26
C GLY A 249 -23.44 2.92 -19.55
N ALA A 250 -24.27 3.39 -18.65
CA ALA A 250 -23.94 4.58 -17.86
C ALA A 250 -23.03 4.17 -16.71
N PHE A 251 -21.79 4.67 -16.71
CA PHE A 251 -20.81 4.49 -15.65
C PHE A 251 -20.28 5.83 -15.15
N GLU A 252 -19.70 5.79 -13.96
CA GLU A 252 -19.00 6.91 -13.33
C GLU A 252 -17.49 6.64 -13.33
N LEU A 253 -16.71 7.60 -13.78
CA LEU A 253 -15.26 7.61 -13.67
C LEU A 253 -14.85 8.67 -12.65
N VAL A 254 -14.29 8.22 -11.52
CA VAL A 254 -13.77 9.10 -10.48
C VAL A 254 -12.26 9.25 -10.66
N ALA A 255 -11.79 10.48 -10.60
CA ALA A 255 -10.38 10.83 -10.63
C ALA A 255 -9.99 11.54 -9.34
N LYS A 256 -8.85 11.17 -8.74
CA LYS A 256 -8.20 12.01 -7.76
C LYS A 256 -7.17 12.88 -8.47
N PHE A 257 -7.29 14.20 -8.34
CA PHE A 257 -6.40 15.16 -9.00
C PHE A 257 -6.16 16.37 -8.10
N GLN A 258 -4.90 16.67 -7.83
CA GLN A 258 -4.43 17.72 -6.93
C GLN A 258 -5.14 17.69 -5.55
N GLY A 259 -5.22 16.48 -4.97
CA GLY A 259 -5.78 16.26 -3.65
C GLY A 259 -7.30 16.34 -3.55
N ALA A 260 -8.01 16.47 -4.67
CA ALA A 260 -9.47 16.54 -4.71
C ALA A 260 -10.05 15.47 -5.63
N LEU A 261 -11.28 15.05 -5.39
CA LEU A 261 -11.99 14.12 -6.25
C LEU A 261 -12.79 14.86 -7.33
N TRP A 262 -12.81 14.23 -8.49
CA TRP A 262 -13.53 14.66 -9.68
C TRP A 262 -14.30 13.49 -10.25
N THR A 263 -15.42 13.73 -10.87
CA THR A 263 -16.25 12.71 -11.52
C THR A 263 -16.60 13.08 -12.94
N ALA A 264 -16.61 12.10 -13.82
CA ALA A 264 -17.09 12.19 -15.19
C ALA A 264 -18.02 11.03 -15.52
N LYS A 265 -19.00 11.28 -16.40
CA LYS A 265 -19.77 10.20 -16.99
C LYS A 265 -19.00 9.57 -18.13
N ILE A 266 -19.09 8.24 -18.22
CA ILE A 266 -18.52 7.45 -19.29
C ILE A 266 -19.56 6.42 -19.76
N GLY A 267 -19.68 6.24 -21.09
CA GLY A 267 -20.70 5.41 -21.71
C GLY A 267 -20.33 3.92 -21.83
N HIS A 268 -19.18 3.51 -21.30
CA HIS A 268 -18.67 2.14 -21.38
C HIS A 268 -17.77 1.82 -20.18
N SER A 269 -17.49 0.53 -19.95
CA SER A 269 -16.46 0.13 -18.99
C SER A 269 -15.09 0.59 -19.49
N PRO A 270 -14.27 1.31 -18.69
CA PRO A 270 -12.91 1.67 -19.05
C PRO A 270 -11.91 0.53 -18.87
N LEU A 271 -12.35 -0.66 -18.41
CA LEU A 271 -11.53 -1.87 -18.33
C LEU A 271 -11.55 -2.60 -19.68
N ASP A 272 -11.34 -1.90 -20.76
CA ASP A 272 -11.55 -2.35 -22.15
C ASP A 272 -10.24 -2.62 -22.92
N VAL A 273 -9.12 -2.80 -22.20
CA VAL A 273 -7.81 -3.11 -22.78
C VAL A 273 -7.72 -4.60 -23.09
N VAL A 274 -7.71 -4.94 -24.38
CA VAL A 274 -7.70 -6.33 -24.86
C VAL A 274 -6.30 -6.94 -24.84
N GLY A 275 -5.28 -6.11 -24.99
CA GLY A 275 -3.88 -6.51 -24.85
C GLY A 275 -3.00 -5.33 -24.48
N TRP A 276 -1.88 -5.60 -23.84
CA TRP A 276 -0.90 -4.58 -23.45
C TRP A 276 0.50 -5.17 -23.36
N HIS A 277 1.51 -4.33 -23.52
CA HIS A 277 2.89 -4.67 -23.20
C HIS A 277 3.62 -3.48 -22.61
N GLY A 278 4.63 -3.72 -21.81
CA GLY A 278 5.46 -2.71 -21.16
C GLY A 278 5.79 -3.05 -19.72
N ASN A 279 6.31 -2.05 -19.00
CA ASN A 279 6.79 -2.19 -17.64
C ASN A 279 6.12 -1.23 -16.63
N TYR A 280 5.04 -0.56 -17.04
CA TYR A 280 4.20 0.27 -16.19
C TYR A 280 2.85 -0.41 -16.02
N ALA A 281 2.75 -1.25 -15.00
CA ALA A 281 1.60 -2.11 -14.75
C ALA A 281 1.40 -2.31 -13.25
N PRO A 282 0.17 -2.59 -12.80
CA PRO A 282 -0.10 -2.93 -11.41
C PRO A 282 0.52 -4.29 -11.06
N TYR A 283 0.87 -4.45 -9.80
CA TYR A 283 1.43 -5.69 -9.30
C TYR A 283 1.02 -5.96 -7.85
N LYS A 284 1.16 -7.22 -7.43
CA LYS A 284 1.00 -7.66 -6.05
C LYS A 284 2.24 -8.37 -5.54
N TYR A 285 2.37 -8.45 -4.21
CA TYR A 285 3.41 -9.20 -3.54
C TYR A 285 2.85 -9.83 -2.25
N ASP A 286 3.24 -11.08 -1.99
CA ASP A 286 2.91 -11.80 -0.76
C ASP A 286 4.01 -11.55 0.28
N LEU A 287 3.71 -10.79 1.32
CA LEU A 287 4.64 -10.40 2.38
C LEU A 287 5.22 -11.61 3.14
N ARG A 288 4.53 -12.75 3.12
CA ARG A 288 5.00 -14.01 3.73
C ARG A 288 6.22 -14.60 3.00
N ARG A 289 6.50 -14.12 1.77
CA ARG A 289 7.66 -14.54 0.96
C ARG A 289 8.91 -13.69 1.21
N PHE A 290 8.79 -12.68 2.07
CA PHE A 290 9.92 -11.84 2.40
C PHE A 290 11.00 -12.64 3.15
N ASN A 291 12.24 -12.59 2.68
CA ASN A 291 13.35 -13.30 3.30
C ASN A 291 13.95 -12.48 4.44
N THR A 292 13.42 -12.68 5.64
CA THR A 292 13.79 -11.91 6.82
C THR A 292 15.15 -12.30 7.34
N ILE A 293 15.98 -11.30 7.63
CA ILE A 293 17.25 -11.49 8.36
C ILE A 293 17.03 -11.11 9.81
N GLY A 294 17.28 -12.08 10.71
CA GLY A 294 17.25 -11.86 12.14
C GLY A 294 18.53 -12.38 12.83
N SER A 295 19.43 -12.99 12.07
CA SER A 295 20.65 -13.63 12.58
C SER A 295 21.81 -12.63 12.62
N ILE A 296 21.96 -11.93 13.73
CA ILE A 296 23.16 -11.14 14.05
C ILE A 296 23.70 -11.56 15.41
N SER A 297 25.00 -11.39 15.62
CA SER A 297 25.66 -11.84 16.85
C SER A 297 25.35 -10.91 18.02
N VAL A 298 25.30 -9.64 17.80
CA VAL A 298 25.02 -8.60 18.81
C VAL A 298 24.12 -7.53 18.21
N ASP A 299 23.40 -6.84 19.08
CA ASP A 299 22.45 -5.77 18.75
C ASP A 299 21.20 -6.23 17.98
N HIS A 300 20.18 -5.38 17.93
CA HIS A 300 19.00 -5.57 17.12
C HIS A 300 19.30 -5.14 15.67
N PRO A 301 18.83 -5.88 14.64
CA PRO A 301 18.98 -5.44 13.25
C PRO A 301 18.36 -4.07 13.01
N ASP A 302 19.01 -3.26 12.18
CA ASP A 302 18.44 -2.00 11.72
C ASP A 302 17.19 -2.27 10.88
N PRO A 303 16.05 -1.56 11.11
CA PRO A 303 14.80 -1.77 10.37
C PRO A 303 14.91 -1.64 8.85
N SER A 304 15.92 -0.96 8.33
CA SER A 304 16.14 -0.83 6.88
C SER A 304 16.33 -2.18 6.17
N ILE A 305 16.78 -3.22 6.89
CA ILE A 305 16.84 -4.59 6.32
C ILE A 305 15.48 -5.24 6.10
N PHE A 306 14.42 -4.64 6.59
CA PHE A 306 13.05 -5.10 6.42
C PHE A 306 12.29 -4.37 5.32
N THR A 307 12.96 -3.52 4.54
CA THR A 307 12.36 -2.75 3.44
C THR A 307 11.97 -3.67 2.29
N VAL A 308 10.70 -3.67 1.94
CA VAL A 308 10.11 -4.39 0.80
C VAL A 308 10.23 -3.57 -0.47
N LEU A 309 9.82 -2.30 -0.41
CA LEU A 309 9.80 -1.35 -1.52
C LEU A 309 10.29 0.01 -1.04
N THR A 310 10.96 0.73 -1.92
CA THR A 310 11.45 2.10 -1.69
C THR A 310 11.04 3.03 -2.84
N SER A 311 10.65 4.25 -2.52
CA SER A 311 10.51 5.35 -3.48
C SER A 311 11.67 6.32 -3.28
N ALA A 312 12.44 6.58 -4.33
CA ALA A 312 13.54 7.51 -4.24
C ALA A 312 13.03 8.97 -4.12
N SER A 313 13.74 9.78 -3.33
CA SER A 313 13.54 11.22 -3.33
C SER A 313 14.44 11.92 -4.37
N ASP A 314 14.33 13.23 -4.47
CA ASP A 314 15.21 14.10 -5.25
C ASP A 314 16.64 14.21 -4.68
N THR A 315 16.83 13.79 -3.42
CA THR A 315 18.15 13.75 -2.79
C THR A 315 18.76 12.36 -2.95
N PRO A 316 19.88 12.20 -3.63
CA PRO A 316 20.54 10.91 -3.84
C PRO A 316 20.76 10.14 -2.53
N GLY A 317 20.44 8.84 -2.53
CA GLY A 317 20.58 7.97 -1.38
C GLY A 317 19.54 8.17 -0.28
N THR A 318 18.51 8.99 -0.51
CA THR A 318 17.45 9.27 0.46
C THR A 318 16.10 8.88 -0.12
N ALA A 319 15.32 8.12 0.64
CA ALA A 319 13.98 7.75 0.24
C ALA A 319 12.98 8.91 0.37
N ASN A 320 11.98 8.96 -0.53
CA ASN A 320 10.73 9.67 -0.32
C ASN A 320 9.86 8.93 0.67
N VAL A 321 9.74 7.61 0.47
CA VAL A 321 9.11 6.68 1.41
C VAL A 321 9.73 5.29 1.26
N ASP A 322 9.95 4.64 2.38
CA ASP A 322 10.22 3.21 2.47
C ASP A 322 8.99 2.48 3.02
N PHE A 323 8.67 1.36 2.41
CA PHE A 323 7.71 0.41 2.93
C PHE A 323 8.46 -0.77 3.52
N ALA A 324 8.50 -0.82 4.85
CA ALA A 324 9.12 -1.89 5.62
C ALA A 324 8.05 -2.76 6.28
N ILE A 325 8.40 -4.03 6.57
CA ILE A 325 7.51 -4.95 7.28
C ILE A 325 8.24 -5.57 8.47
N PHE A 326 7.47 -6.00 9.48
CA PHE A 326 7.97 -6.71 10.64
C PHE A 326 7.33 -8.11 10.66
N PRO A 327 7.88 -9.05 9.87
CA PRO A 327 7.30 -10.36 9.69
C PRO A 327 7.78 -11.34 10.77
N PRO A 328 7.24 -12.58 10.79
CA PRO A 328 7.79 -13.68 11.60
C PRO A 328 9.28 -13.87 11.33
N ARG A 329 10.07 -14.04 12.40
CA ARG A 329 11.53 -14.17 12.31
C ARG A 329 12.15 -14.79 13.55
N TRP A 330 13.40 -15.26 13.42
CA TRP A 330 14.23 -15.67 14.53
C TRP A 330 15.04 -14.50 15.09
N LEU A 331 15.12 -14.42 16.41
CA LEU A 331 15.96 -13.48 17.14
C LEU A 331 17.07 -14.27 17.83
N VAL A 332 18.31 -14.07 17.40
CA VAL A 332 19.47 -14.84 17.85
C VAL A 332 20.55 -14.00 18.52
N ALA A 333 20.38 -12.68 18.61
CA ALA A 333 21.36 -11.77 19.20
C ALA A 333 21.77 -12.23 20.60
N GLN A 334 23.08 -12.49 20.76
CA GLN A 334 23.68 -12.99 22.01
C GLN A 334 23.86 -11.84 23.01
N HIS A 335 23.51 -12.07 24.26
CA HIS A 335 23.68 -11.09 25.33
C HIS A 335 23.16 -9.68 25.03
N THR A 336 22.19 -9.58 24.14
CA THR A 336 21.65 -8.32 23.65
C THR A 336 20.15 -8.21 23.93
N PHE A 337 19.71 -7.01 24.30
CA PHE A 337 18.28 -6.68 24.37
C PHE A 337 17.64 -6.88 22.99
N ARG A 338 16.76 -7.87 22.86
CA ARG A 338 16.24 -8.32 21.55
C ARG A 338 15.15 -7.46 20.93
N PRO A 339 14.25 -6.77 21.68
CA PRO A 339 13.34 -5.81 21.09
C PRO A 339 14.07 -4.61 20.49
N PRO A 340 13.41 -3.83 19.62
CA PRO A 340 13.94 -2.53 19.20
C PRO A 340 14.31 -1.67 20.44
N TRP A 341 15.45 -1.02 20.38
CA TRP A 341 15.90 -0.13 21.48
C TRP A 341 15.06 1.15 21.55
N PHE A 342 15.11 1.86 22.68
CA PHE A 342 14.58 3.22 22.75
C PHE A 342 15.38 4.13 21.84
N HIS A 343 14.68 4.92 21.01
CA HIS A 343 15.35 5.76 20.03
C HIS A 343 14.60 7.05 19.71
N ARG A 344 15.30 7.91 19.02
CA ARG A 344 14.82 9.12 18.34
C ARG A 344 15.58 9.21 17.03
N ASN A 345 14.92 9.35 15.93
CA ASN A 345 15.54 9.46 14.62
C ASN A 345 15.00 10.66 13.83
N VAL A 346 15.61 10.98 12.70
CA VAL A 346 15.22 12.10 11.84
C VAL A 346 14.06 11.74 10.90
N ALA A 347 13.73 10.46 10.76
CA ALA A 347 12.60 9.99 9.98
C ALA A 347 11.30 10.08 10.78
N SER A 348 10.20 10.08 10.08
CA SER A 348 8.86 9.92 10.61
C SER A 348 8.32 8.55 10.22
N GLU A 349 7.72 7.85 11.17
CA GLU A 349 7.30 6.46 11.08
C GLU A 349 5.80 6.35 11.28
N PHE A 350 5.08 5.90 10.26
CA PHE A 350 3.69 5.49 10.38
C PHE A 350 3.61 3.98 10.31
N MET A 351 3.11 3.35 11.37
CA MET A 351 2.99 1.90 11.46
C MET A 351 1.53 1.46 11.42
N GLY A 352 1.30 0.28 10.84
CA GLY A 352 0.04 -0.44 10.92
C GLY A 352 0.26 -1.90 11.32
N LEU A 353 -0.72 -2.50 12.00
CA LEU A 353 -0.69 -3.91 12.38
C LEU A 353 -1.71 -4.69 11.54
N ILE A 354 -1.21 -5.62 10.72
CA ILE A 354 -2.05 -6.47 9.86
C ILE A 354 -2.64 -7.61 10.69
N THR A 355 -1.80 -8.30 11.47
CA THR A 355 -2.23 -9.45 12.28
C THR A 355 -1.31 -9.66 13.48
N GLY A 356 -1.82 -10.33 14.51
CA GLY A 356 -1.05 -10.72 15.70
C GLY A 356 -0.83 -9.60 16.70
N VAL A 357 0.33 -9.64 17.36
CA VAL A 357 0.78 -8.67 18.37
C VAL A 357 2.14 -8.13 17.96
N TYR A 358 2.35 -6.83 18.04
CA TYR A 358 3.63 -6.21 17.75
C TYR A 358 4.63 -6.44 18.89
N ASP A 359 5.85 -6.83 18.57
CA ASP A 359 6.88 -7.26 19.52
C ASP A 359 7.38 -6.18 20.50
N ALA A 360 7.22 -4.91 20.15
CA ALA A 360 7.61 -3.79 21.03
C ALA A 360 6.47 -3.26 21.91
N LYS A 361 5.27 -3.79 21.81
CA LYS A 361 4.07 -3.33 22.52
C LYS A 361 3.26 -4.51 23.06
N ALA A 362 3.18 -4.62 24.38
CA ALA A 362 2.40 -5.68 25.01
C ALA A 362 0.88 -5.53 24.80
N GLU A 363 0.39 -4.28 24.79
CA GLU A 363 -1.04 -3.97 24.72
C GLU A 363 -1.32 -2.70 23.90
N GLY A 364 -2.58 -2.53 23.51
CA GLY A 364 -3.12 -1.30 22.92
C GLY A 364 -2.79 -1.08 21.45
N PHE A 365 -1.95 -1.88 20.80
CA PHE A 365 -1.73 -1.86 19.36
C PHE A 365 -2.29 -3.16 18.76
N VAL A 366 -3.50 -3.07 18.24
CA VAL A 366 -4.27 -4.22 17.74
C VAL A 366 -4.36 -4.23 16.21
N PRO A 367 -4.63 -5.40 15.58
CA PRO A 367 -4.78 -5.47 14.12
C PRO A 367 -5.83 -4.49 13.58
N GLY A 368 -5.44 -3.70 12.58
CA GLY A 368 -6.23 -2.60 12.03
C GLY A 368 -5.93 -1.24 12.66
N GLY A 369 -5.22 -1.20 13.79
CA GLY A 369 -4.75 0.03 14.41
C GLY A 369 -3.52 0.62 13.72
N ALA A 370 -3.21 1.87 14.04
CA ALA A 370 -2.09 2.61 13.48
C ALA A 370 -1.35 3.40 14.56
N SER A 371 -0.06 3.68 14.35
CA SER A 371 0.71 4.63 15.17
C SER A 371 1.55 5.55 14.30
N LEU A 372 1.82 6.75 14.81
CA LEU A 372 2.67 7.75 14.19
C LEU A 372 3.70 8.26 15.20
N HIS A 373 4.97 8.10 14.84
CA HIS A 373 6.11 8.68 15.56
C HIS A 373 6.84 9.61 14.60
N ASN A 374 6.69 10.90 14.82
CA ASN A 374 7.33 11.91 13.97
C ASN A 374 8.83 12.05 14.27
N CYS A 375 9.53 12.74 13.38
CA CYS A 375 10.93 13.16 13.52
C CYS A 375 11.25 13.56 14.96
N MET A 376 12.28 12.94 15.56
CA MET A 376 12.75 13.14 16.94
C MET A 376 11.73 12.82 18.05
N SER A 377 10.59 12.23 17.73
CA SER A 377 9.66 11.72 18.75
C SER A 377 10.25 10.48 19.42
N ALA A 378 10.55 10.57 20.71
CA ALA A 378 11.14 9.48 21.46
C ALA A 378 10.17 8.32 21.64
N HIS A 379 10.57 7.12 21.28
CA HIS A 379 9.74 5.91 21.42
C HIS A 379 10.59 4.63 21.56
N GLY A 380 9.95 3.49 21.74
CA GLY A 380 10.59 2.21 21.95
C GLY A 380 9.62 1.22 22.62
N PRO A 381 10.12 0.13 23.22
CA PRO A 381 9.28 -0.83 23.92
C PRO A 381 8.52 -0.17 25.07
N ASP A 382 7.32 -0.66 25.35
CA ASP A 382 6.59 -0.26 26.56
C ASP A 382 7.24 -0.85 27.82
N ALA A 383 6.78 -0.41 29.00
CA ALA A 383 7.36 -0.84 30.29
C ALA A 383 7.29 -2.36 30.47
N ALA A 384 6.18 -3.00 30.13
CA ALA A 384 6.00 -4.44 30.28
C ALA A 384 6.92 -5.24 29.35
N THR A 385 7.05 -4.81 28.10
CA THR A 385 7.97 -5.41 27.11
C THR A 385 9.42 -5.24 27.56
N PHE A 386 9.80 -4.06 28.07
CA PHE A 386 11.15 -3.81 28.56
C PHE A 386 11.52 -4.74 29.73
N GLU A 387 10.68 -4.84 30.75
CA GLU A 387 10.92 -5.71 31.92
C GLU A 387 11.02 -7.18 31.49
N LYS A 388 10.10 -7.65 30.67
CA LYS A 388 10.10 -9.03 30.16
C LYS A 388 11.37 -9.33 29.36
N ALA A 389 11.76 -8.45 28.46
CA ALA A 389 12.93 -8.65 27.60
C ALA A 389 14.25 -8.56 28.37
N SER A 390 14.33 -7.68 29.39
CA SER A 390 15.51 -7.54 30.25
C SER A 390 15.74 -8.76 31.14
N ALA A 391 14.69 -9.51 31.46
CA ALA A 391 14.76 -10.73 32.27
C ALA A 391 14.78 -12.03 31.42
N ALA A 392 14.76 -11.94 30.09
CA ALA A 392 14.67 -13.08 29.21
C ALA A 392 15.94 -13.95 29.24
N ASP A 393 15.77 -15.28 29.11
CA ASP A 393 16.89 -16.21 28.90
C ASP A 393 17.35 -16.12 27.43
N LEU A 394 18.53 -15.51 27.24
CA LEU A 394 19.13 -15.31 25.92
C LEU A 394 20.03 -16.49 25.48
N SER A 395 20.11 -17.56 26.25
CA SER A 395 20.91 -18.75 25.91
C SER A 395 20.38 -19.52 24.69
N LYS A 396 19.11 -19.23 24.28
CA LYS A 396 18.45 -19.83 23.14
C LYS A 396 17.94 -18.78 22.16
N PRO A 397 17.88 -19.11 20.86
CA PRO A 397 17.13 -18.30 19.90
C PRO A 397 15.67 -18.17 20.34
N ASP A 398 15.07 -17.03 20.05
CA ASP A 398 13.64 -16.78 20.19
C ASP A 398 13.00 -16.68 18.79
N ALA A 399 11.71 -16.96 18.69
CA ALA A 399 10.96 -16.88 17.44
C ALA A 399 9.77 -15.96 17.61
N ILE A 400 9.74 -14.87 16.84
CA ILE A 400 8.54 -14.06 16.66
C ILE A 400 7.69 -14.71 15.58
N GLY A 401 6.45 -15.06 15.89
CA GLY A 401 5.53 -15.73 14.99
C GLY A 401 4.11 -15.23 15.10
N GLY A 402 3.28 -15.52 14.09
CA GLY A 402 1.86 -15.17 14.09
C GLY A 402 1.56 -13.67 14.01
N THR A 403 2.53 -12.84 13.68
CA THR A 403 2.39 -11.38 13.59
C THR A 403 2.89 -10.84 12.26
N MET A 404 2.29 -9.76 11.80
CA MET A 404 2.75 -8.97 10.66
C MET A 404 2.37 -7.51 10.89
N ALA A 405 3.36 -6.67 11.08
CA ALA A 405 3.22 -5.21 11.07
C ALA A 405 3.94 -4.63 9.85
N PHE A 406 3.66 -3.39 9.52
CA PHE A 406 4.36 -2.64 8.49
C PHE A 406 4.62 -1.20 8.93
N MET A 407 5.52 -0.54 8.20
CA MET A 407 5.88 0.85 8.41
C MET A 407 6.00 1.59 7.08
N PHE A 408 5.43 2.79 7.02
CA PHE A 408 5.78 3.80 6.04
C PHE A 408 6.74 4.77 6.70
N GLU A 409 7.98 4.75 6.26
CA GLU A 409 9.04 5.61 6.79
C GLU A 409 9.40 6.68 5.78
N THR A 410 9.50 7.94 6.23
CA THR A 410 9.84 9.08 5.38
C THR A 410 10.70 10.08 6.11
N ARG A 411 11.63 10.74 5.39
CA ARG A 411 12.43 11.84 5.92
C ARG A 411 11.63 13.09 6.28
N LYS A 412 10.41 13.19 5.77
CA LYS A 412 9.55 14.38 5.98
C LYS A 412 8.67 14.17 7.21
N VAL A 413 8.41 15.26 7.94
CA VAL A 413 7.41 15.24 9.02
C VAL A 413 6.05 14.87 8.45
N ILE A 414 5.38 13.91 9.06
CA ILE A 414 4.02 13.48 8.73
C ILE A 414 3.04 14.33 9.54
N ARG A 415 2.10 14.99 8.86
CA ARG A 415 1.07 15.82 9.49
C ARG A 415 -0.25 15.05 9.55
N PRO A 416 -0.80 14.79 10.75
CA PRO A 416 -2.14 14.24 10.85
C PRO A 416 -3.17 15.25 10.34
N THR A 417 -4.26 14.76 9.76
CA THR A 417 -5.42 15.60 9.42
C THR A 417 -6.17 15.99 10.70
N GLN A 418 -6.96 17.06 10.64
CA GLN A 418 -7.82 17.44 11.76
C GLN A 418 -8.81 16.31 12.07
N GLN A 419 -9.37 15.66 11.05
CA GLN A 419 -10.27 14.50 11.21
C GLN A 419 -9.60 13.35 11.98
N ALA A 420 -8.33 13.05 11.72
CA ALA A 420 -7.60 12.01 12.42
C ALA A 420 -7.32 12.36 13.90
N LEU A 421 -7.10 13.64 14.19
CA LEU A 421 -6.90 14.13 15.57
C LEU A 421 -8.21 14.15 16.37
N ASP A 422 -9.33 14.42 15.74
CA ASP A 422 -10.65 14.46 16.36
C ASP A 422 -11.35 13.10 16.37
N ALA A 423 -10.74 12.09 15.75
CA ALA A 423 -11.34 10.76 15.64
C ALA A 423 -11.44 10.07 17.00
N PRO A 424 -12.59 9.43 17.32
CA PRO A 424 -12.75 8.67 18.57
C PRO A 424 -11.78 7.49 18.68
N GLN A 425 -11.14 7.07 17.58
CA GLN A 425 -10.12 6.04 17.53
C GLN A 425 -8.77 6.53 18.07
N LEU A 426 -8.54 7.83 18.21
CA LEU A 426 -7.28 8.35 18.75
C LEU A 426 -7.15 8.01 20.23
N GLN A 427 -6.08 7.28 20.58
CA GLN A 427 -5.79 6.88 21.97
C GLN A 427 -5.09 8.03 22.69
N HIS A 428 -5.82 8.81 23.46
CA HIS A 428 -5.27 9.97 24.20
C HIS A 428 -4.33 9.59 25.34
N ASP A 429 -4.29 8.35 25.74
CA ASP A 429 -3.46 7.83 26.83
C ASP A 429 -2.29 6.95 26.36
N TYR A 430 -2.00 6.93 25.06
CA TYR A 430 -0.90 6.13 24.51
C TYR A 430 0.44 6.35 25.22
N TYR A 431 0.76 7.59 25.58
CA TYR A 431 2.00 7.94 26.30
C TYR A 431 2.15 7.20 27.64
N ARG A 432 1.08 6.71 28.25
CA ARG A 432 1.12 6.02 29.55
C ARG A 432 1.89 4.71 29.50
N CYS A 433 1.99 4.06 28.34
CA CYS A 433 2.73 2.81 28.19
C CYS A 433 4.21 2.90 28.58
N TRP A 434 4.77 4.10 28.67
CA TRP A 434 6.15 4.36 29.10
C TRP A 434 6.26 4.95 30.52
N GLN A 435 5.16 5.35 31.15
CA GLN A 435 5.23 6.05 32.45
C GLN A 435 5.60 5.13 33.61
N ASP A 436 5.40 3.82 33.46
CA ASP A 436 5.76 2.81 34.46
C ASP A 436 7.21 2.30 34.34
N ILE A 437 7.99 2.85 33.43
CA ILE A 437 9.42 2.54 33.29
C ILE A 437 10.18 3.03 34.54
N ARG A 438 10.82 2.08 35.24
CA ARG A 438 11.47 2.33 36.50
C ARG A 438 12.92 2.79 36.29
N LYS A 439 13.44 3.54 37.27
CA LYS A 439 14.87 3.82 37.35
C LYS A 439 15.59 2.59 37.92
N HIS A 440 16.47 1.97 37.13
CA HIS A 440 17.31 0.85 37.57
C HIS A 440 18.76 1.27 37.89
N PHE A 441 19.12 2.54 37.67
CA PHE A 441 20.46 3.03 37.93
C PHE A 441 20.79 2.94 39.41
N ALA A 442 21.82 2.13 39.75
CA ALA A 442 22.45 2.02 41.05
C ALA A 442 23.97 2.11 40.81
N PRO A 443 24.67 3.18 41.26
CA PRO A 443 26.10 3.38 41.05
C PRO A 443 26.94 2.37 41.84
#